data_1bae55256c61670aaa8f3bfced5d694e
#
_entry.id   1bae55256c61670aaa8f3bfced5d694e
#
_cell.length_a   1.000
_cell.length_b   1.000
_cell.length_c   1.000
_cell.angle_alpha   90.00
_cell.angle_beta   90.00
_cell.angle_gamma   90.00
#
_symmetry.space_group_name_H-M   'P 1'
#
loop_
_entity.id
_entity.type
_entity.pdbx_description
1 polymer ?
#
loop_
_entity_poly.entity_id
_entity_poly.type
_entity_poly.pdbx_seq_one_letter_code
_entity_poly.pdbx_strand_id
1 'polypeptide(L)'
;MIRSKLLILITILFFTLFTNAQEKKDAKKWDVSNPDGPYKEVSFTTNEGTWMNIDLSPDGKEIAFDLLGDIYIMSSTGGEAKLLRGGHAFEVQPRFSPDGKKI
;
A
#
# COMPACT_ATOMS: atom_id res chain seq x y z
N MET A 1 -31.74 10.15 56.60
CA MET A 1 -32.41 9.89 55.31
C MET A 1 -31.90 10.81 54.17
N ILE A 2 -31.76 12.08 54.36
CA ILE A 2 -31.26 13.00 53.31
C ILE A 2 -29.77 12.78 53.00
N ARG A 3 -28.94 12.49 54.01
CA ARG A 3 -27.50 12.24 53.85
C ARG A 3 -27.17 10.98 53.00
N SER A 4 -27.97 9.91 53.16
CA SER A 4 -27.75 8.68 52.38
C SER A 4 -28.14 8.83 50.90
N LYS A 5 -29.21 9.60 50.63
CA LYS A 5 -29.65 9.90 49.27
C LYS A 5 -28.66 10.82 48.53
N LEU A 6 -28.05 11.75 49.23
CA LEU A 6 -27.01 12.63 48.70
C LEU A 6 -25.72 11.84 48.33
N LEU A 7 -25.34 10.88 49.18
CA LEU A 7 -24.17 10.02 48.93
C LEU A 7 -24.37 9.14 47.68
N ILE A 8 -25.56 8.57 47.50
CA ILE A 8 -25.91 7.78 46.33
C ILE A 8 -25.89 8.63 45.06
N LEU A 9 -26.37 9.85 45.12
CA LEU A 9 -26.36 10.77 43.97
C LEU A 9 -24.94 11.13 43.53
N ILE A 10 -24.04 11.35 44.50
CA ILE A 10 -22.62 11.66 44.24
C ILE A 10 -21.90 10.47 43.64
N THR A 11 -22.17 9.25 44.11
CA THR A 11 -21.57 8.02 43.53
C THR A 11 -22.04 7.74 42.10
N ILE A 12 -23.31 8.00 41.81
CA ILE A 12 -23.85 7.86 40.44
C ILE A 12 -23.22 8.91 39.50
N LEU A 13 -23.08 10.15 39.96
CA LEU A 13 -22.45 11.22 39.19
C LEU A 13 -20.97 10.92 38.90
N PHE A 14 -20.26 10.35 39.87
CA PHE A 14 -18.86 9.96 39.71
C PHE A 14 -18.69 8.78 38.69
N PHE A 15 -19.64 7.85 38.70
CA PHE A 15 -19.60 6.69 37.76
C PHE A 15 -19.85 7.11 36.31
N THR A 16 -20.67 8.13 36.06
CA THR A 16 -20.93 8.66 34.72
C THR A 16 -19.75 9.43 34.12
N LEU A 17 -18.85 9.96 34.95
CA LEU A 17 -17.67 10.69 34.49
C LEU A 17 -16.56 9.75 33.97
N PHE A 18 -16.56 8.47 34.36
CA PHE A 18 -15.55 7.50 33.92
C PHE A 18 -15.91 6.76 32.63
N THR A 19 -17.14 6.85 32.14
CA THR A 19 -17.58 6.11 30.93
C THR A 19 -17.21 6.79 29.61
N ASN A 20 -16.68 8.01 29.61
CA ASN A 20 -16.32 8.75 28.39
C ASN A 20 -14.84 8.69 28.02
N ALA A 21 -14.03 7.82 28.65
CA ALA A 21 -12.57 7.81 28.46
C ALA A 21 -12.05 6.68 27.56
N GLN A 22 -12.88 6.11 26.71
CA GLN A 22 -12.40 5.20 25.64
C GLN A 22 -12.81 5.75 24.28
N GLU A 23 -12.19 6.86 23.86
CA GLU A 23 -11.98 7.04 22.42
C GLU A 23 -11.15 5.85 21.94
N LYS A 24 -11.78 4.92 21.25
CA LYS A 24 -11.07 4.01 20.36
C LYS A 24 -10.32 4.91 19.37
N LYS A 25 -9.03 5.13 19.60
CA LYS A 25 -8.14 5.51 18.51
C LYS A 25 -8.26 4.38 17.50
N ASP A 26 -8.98 4.63 16.42
CA ASP A 26 -8.96 3.74 15.26
C ASP A 26 -7.50 3.56 14.90
N ALA A 27 -6.96 2.37 15.19
CA ALA A 27 -5.60 2.04 14.81
C ALA A 27 -5.56 2.17 13.29
N LYS A 28 -4.76 3.11 12.78
CA LYS A 28 -4.58 3.30 11.34
C LYS A 28 -4.29 1.94 10.72
N LYS A 29 -5.21 1.47 9.87
CA LYS A 29 -5.04 0.20 9.19
C LYS A 29 -3.82 0.31 8.29
N TRP A 30 -2.88 -0.62 8.45
CA TRP A 30 -1.71 -0.66 7.59
C TRP A 30 -2.12 -0.93 6.13
N ASP A 31 -1.59 -0.13 5.22
CA ASP A 31 -1.85 -0.21 3.79
C ASP A 31 -0.55 -0.53 3.05
N VAL A 32 -0.49 -1.70 2.45
CA VAL A 32 0.70 -2.19 1.71
C VAL A 32 1.02 -1.34 0.49
N SER A 33 0.01 -0.71 -0.10
CA SER A 33 0.17 0.16 -1.27
C SER A 33 0.64 1.57 -0.89
N ASN A 34 0.54 1.93 0.39
CA ASN A 34 0.96 3.23 0.89
C ASN A 34 1.56 3.07 2.29
N PRO A 35 2.72 2.42 2.43
CA PRO A 35 3.38 2.20 3.70
C PRO A 35 3.74 3.53 4.36
N ASP A 36 3.66 3.56 5.70
CA ASP A 36 4.08 4.72 6.49
C ASP A 36 5.59 4.89 6.47
N GLY A 37 6.04 6.13 6.44
CA GLY A 37 7.44 6.48 6.60
C GLY A 37 7.86 7.68 5.76
N PRO A 38 9.01 8.26 6.03
CA PRO A 38 9.60 9.28 5.19
C PRO A 38 10.12 8.63 3.89
N TYR A 39 9.83 9.25 2.76
CA TYR A 39 10.38 8.87 1.46
C TYR A 39 10.90 10.08 0.71
N LYS A 40 11.79 9.82 -0.23
CA LYS A 40 12.33 10.82 -1.15
C LYS A 40 12.13 10.30 -2.57
N GLU A 41 11.52 11.11 -3.39
CA GLU A 41 11.42 10.82 -4.82
C GLU A 41 12.79 10.99 -5.49
N VAL A 42 13.19 10.00 -6.27
CA VAL A 42 14.43 10.01 -7.06
C VAL A 42 14.06 9.67 -8.49
N SER A 43 14.44 10.54 -9.42
CA SER A 43 14.21 10.35 -10.85
C SER A 43 15.54 10.25 -11.59
N PHE A 44 15.68 9.23 -12.44
CA PHE A 44 16.86 9.04 -13.29
C PHE A 44 16.47 8.26 -14.55
N THR A 45 17.30 8.33 -15.57
CA THR A 45 17.14 7.55 -16.80
C THR A 45 18.24 6.50 -16.86
N THR A 46 17.88 5.26 -17.17
CA THR A 46 18.82 4.15 -17.33
C THR A 46 18.45 3.29 -18.54
N ASN A 47 19.44 2.62 -19.10
CA ASN A 47 19.24 1.60 -20.14
C ASN A 47 19.67 0.20 -19.67
N GLU A 48 19.91 0.04 -18.39
CA GLU A 48 20.30 -1.23 -17.78
C GLU A 48 19.71 -1.38 -16.38
N GLY A 49 19.60 -2.61 -15.91
CA GLY A 49 19.17 -2.93 -14.56
C GLY A 49 19.71 -4.30 -14.14
N THR A 50 19.67 -4.58 -12.84
CA THR A 50 20.11 -5.84 -12.26
C THR A 50 18.95 -6.49 -11.49
N TRP A 51 18.95 -7.84 -11.45
CA TRP A 51 17.95 -8.64 -10.74
C TRP A 51 16.51 -8.37 -11.15
N MET A 52 16.30 -8.06 -12.41
CA MET A 52 14.97 -7.87 -12.97
C MET A 52 14.32 -9.20 -13.25
N ASN A 53 13.04 -9.32 -12.89
CA ASN A 53 12.19 -10.41 -13.39
C ASN A 53 11.54 -9.95 -14.69
N ILE A 54 11.42 -10.84 -15.64
CA ILE A 54 10.91 -10.56 -16.98
C ILE A 54 9.90 -11.63 -17.39
N ASP A 55 8.88 -11.21 -18.10
CA ASP A 55 7.94 -12.10 -18.76
C ASP A 55 7.60 -11.60 -20.17
N LEU A 56 7.42 -12.53 -21.09
CA LEU A 56 7.07 -12.24 -22.48
C LEU A 56 5.57 -12.44 -22.67
N SER A 57 4.91 -11.53 -23.37
CA SER A 57 3.51 -11.68 -23.72
C SER A 57 3.28 -12.95 -24.55
N PRO A 58 2.10 -13.61 -24.48
CA PRO A 58 1.81 -14.83 -25.23
C PRO A 58 1.95 -14.68 -26.75
N ASP A 59 1.75 -13.49 -27.28
CA ASP A 59 1.94 -13.17 -28.70
C ASP A 59 3.38 -12.76 -29.06
N GLY A 60 4.28 -12.72 -28.08
CA GLY A 60 5.69 -12.39 -28.24
C GLY A 60 6.01 -10.93 -28.56
N LYS A 61 5.06 -10.03 -28.44
CA LYS A 61 5.24 -8.62 -28.85
C LYS A 61 5.66 -7.69 -27.73
N GLU A 62 5.36 -8.02 -26.51
CA GLU A 62 5.61 -7.17 -25.33
C GLU A 62 6.39 -7.92 -24.27
N ILE A 63 7.19 -7.17 -23.53
CA ILE A 63 7.94 -7.62 -22.37
C ILE A 63 7.45 -6.84 -21.17
N ALA A 64 7.04 -7.55 -20.12
CA ALA A 64 6.83 -6.97 -18.79
C ALA A 64 8.03 -7.28 -17.92
N PHE A 65 8.49 -6.31 -17.14
CA PHE A 65 9.61 -6.49 -16.21
C PHE A 65 9.47 -5.60 -14.98
N ASP A 66 10.15 -6.00 -13.92
CA ASP A 66 10.26 -5.14 -12.74
C ASP A 66 11.63 -4.43 -12.71
N LEU A 67 11.63 -3.21 -12.19
CA LEU A 67 12.82 -2.45 -11.89
C LEU A 67 12.60 -1.60 -10.65
N LEU A 68 13.40 -1.84 -9.61
CA LEU A 68 13.37 -1.11 -8.33
C LEU A 68 12.00 -1.13 -7.63
N GLY A 69 11.22 -2.19 -7.82
CA GLY A 69 9.91 -2.36 -7.20
C GLY A 69 8.74 -1.79 -7.98
N ASP A 70 8.97 -1.33 -9.19
CA ASP A 70 7.94 -0.88 -10.15
C ASP A 70 7.87 -1.81 -11.35
N ILE A 71 6.68 -1.92 -11.96
CA ILE A 71 6.44 -2.75 -13.14
C ILE A 71 6.42 -1.88 -14.40
N TYR A 72 7.17 -2.31 -15.39
CA TYR A 72 7.29 -1.67 -16.71
C TYR A 72 6.86 -2.62 -17.82
N ILE A 73 6.47 -2.02 -18.94
CA ILE A 73 6.18 -2.73 -20.20
C ILE A 73 6.90 -2.06 -21.36
N MET A 74 7.39 -2.86 -22.29
CA MET A 74 8.03 -2.39 -23.52
C MET A 74 7.80 -3.35 -24.68
N SER A 75 8.07 -2.89 -25.89
CA SER A 75 8.10 -3.79 -27.07
C SER A 75 9.22 -4.82 -26.94
N SER A 76 8.96 -6.07 -27.36
CA SER A 76 9.98 -7.12 -27.45
C SER A 76 11.09 -6.81 -28.46
N THR A 77 10.87 -5.88 -29.36
CA THR A 77 11.87 -5.40 -30.35
C THR A 77 12.74 -4.28 -29.81
N GLY A 78 12.54 -3.86 -28.56
CA GLY A 78 13.25 -2.76 -27.93
C GLY A 78 12.50 -1.44 -27.98
N GLY A 79 13.13 -0.39 -27.50
CA GLY A 79 12.58 0.95 -27.40
C GLY A 79 12.42 1.43 -25.95
N GLU A 80 11.58 2.42 -25.75
CA GLU A 80 11.33 3.00 -24.44
C GLU A 80 10.36 2.16 -23.64
N ALA A 81 10.73 1.88 -22.38
CA ALA A 81 9.84 1.23 -21.44
C ALA A 81 8.85 2.22 -20.84
N LYS A 82 7.61 1.80 -20.67
CA LYS A 82 6.55 2.58 -20.04
C LYS A 82 6.26 2.04 -18.66
N LEU A 83 6.13 2.91 -17.68
CA LEU A 83 5.66 2.53 -16.35
C LEU A 83 4.22 2.02 -16.46
N LEU A 84 4.02 0.77 -16.05
CA LEU A 84 2.70 0.14 -15.98
C LEU A 84 2.10 0.26 -14.58
N ARG A 85 2.92 0.01 -13.57
CA ARG A 85 2.55 0.09 -12.18
C ARG A 85 3.74 0.57 -11.35
N GLY A 86 3.51 1.53 -10.47
CA GLY A 86 4.52 2.06 -9.58
C GLY A 86 3.92 2.77 -8.38
N GLY A 87 4.76 3.21 -7.46
CA GLY A 87 4.37 3.90 -6.24
C GLY A 87 5.16 3.45 -5.04
N HIS A 88 4.56 3.53 -3.86
CA HIS A 88 5.23 3.13 -2.61
C HIS A 88 5.22 1.62 -2.36
N ALA A 89 4.37 0.87 -3.04
CA ALA A 89 4.35 -0.58 -2.96
C ALA A 89 5.58 -1.16 -3.65
N PHE A 90 6.10 -2.26 -3.12
CA PHE A 90 7.17 -3.02 -3.76
C PHE A 90 6.54 -4.10 -4.64
N GLU A 91 6.53 -3.85 -5.95
CA GLU A 91 5.88 -4.69 -6.96
C GLU A 91 6.93 -5.39 -7.81
N VAL A 92 6.89 -6.71 -7.84
CA VAL A 92 7.90 -7.53 -8.54
C VAL A 92 7.27 -8.76 -9.18
N GLN A 93 8.02 -9.41 -10.05
CA GLN A 93 7.67 -10.66 -10.71
C GLN A 93 6.39 -10.57 -11.57
N PRO A 94 6.31 -9.60 -12.52
CA PRO A 94 5.17 -9.51 -13.41
C PRO A 94 5.01 -10.80 -14.21
N ARG A 95 3.76 -11.18 -14.48
CA ARG A 95 3.42 -12.33 -15.34
C ARG A 95 2.23 -11.99 -16.21
N PHE A 96 2.32 -12.28 -17.47
CA PHE A 96 1.17 -12.22 -18.35
C PHE A 96 0.18 -13.35 -18.07
N SER A 97 -1.09 -13.06 -18.13
CA SER A 97 -2.10 -14.10 -18.22
C SER A 97 -1.97 -14.88 -19.53
N PRO A 98 -2.41 -16.16 -19.59
CA PRO A 98 -2.30 -16.97 -20.79
C PRO A 98 -2.98 -16.37 -22.03
N ASP A 99 -4.00 -15.54 -21.82
CA ASP A 99 -4.71 -14.82 -22.89
C ASP A 99 -4.09 -13.46 -23.23
N GLY A 100 -3.01 -13.06 -22.55
CA GLY A 100 -2.30 -11.79 -22.73
C GLY A 100 -3.06 -10.53 -22.33
N LYS A 101 -4.21 -10.66 -21.67
CA LYS A 101 -5.07 -9.52 -21.36
C LYS A 101 -4.79 -8.86 -20.00
N LYS A 102 -3.99 -9.51 -19.18
CA LYS A 102 -3.65 -9.05 -17.83
C LYS A 102 -2.18 -9.30 -17.52
N ILE A 103 -1.66 -8.49 -16.64
CA ILE A 103 -0.37 -8.64 -15.97
C ILE A 103 -0.63 -8.59 -14.47
#